data_0a46aebdf6f7a87e45143b93c5d5cb80
#
_entry.id   0a46aebdf6f7a87e45143b93c5d5cb80
#
_cell.length_a   1.000
_cell.length_b   1.000
_cell.length_c   1.000
_cell.angle_alpha   90.00
_cell.angle_beta   90.00
_cell.angle_gamma   90.00
#
_symmetry.space_group_name_H-M   'P 1'
#
loop_
_entity.id
_entity.type
_entity.pdbx_description
1 polymer ?
#
loop_
_entity_poly.entity_id
_entity_poly.type
_entity_poly.pdbx_seq_one_letter_code
_entity_poly.pdbx_strand_id
1 'polypeptide(L)' 'MKTYRMLIEYWVPDEDENLYEEKIIQSRSSCGKIADDYLAQDRTNLIRSVEVTPI' A
#
# COMPACT_ATOMS: atom_id res chain seq x y z
N MET A 1 -8.87 -9.96 -14.72
CA MET A 1 -7.98 -9.25 -13.80
C MET A 1 -8.42 -7.80 -13.71
N LYS A 2 -8.52 -7.25 -12.52
CA LYS A 2 -8.94 -5.86 -12.31
C LYS A 2 -7.74 -4.97 -12.07
N THR A 3 -7.90 -3.69 -12.40
CA THR A 3 -6.88 -2.68 -12.17
C THR A 3 -7.22 -1.90 -10.92
N TYR A 4 -6.23 -1.68 -10.06
CA TYR A 4 -6.39 -0.96 -8.81
C TYR A 4 -5.35 0.12 -8.68
N ARG A 5 -5.73 1.19 -7.96
CA ARG A 5 -4.77 2.19 -7.48
C ARG A 5 -4.50 1.89 -6.02
N MET A 6 -3.23 1.80 -5.65
CA MET A 6 -2.81 1.57 -4.29
C MET A 6 -2.07 2.79 -3.78
N LEU A 7 -2.56 3.39 -2.70
CA LEU A 7 -1.93 4.52 -2.04
C LEU A 7 -1.34 4.06 -0.72
N ILE A 8 -0.03 4.26 -0.57
CA ILE A 8 0.72 3.79 0.58
C ILE A 8 1.24 4.98 1.34
N GLU A 9 0.95 5.03 2.64
CA GLU A 9 1.54 6.00 3.55
C GLU A 9 2.56 5.30 4.41
N TYR A 10 3.77 5.85 4.50
CA TYR A 10 4.82 5.26 5.32
C TYR A 10 5.62 6.33 6.05
N TRP A 11 6.18 5.92 7.19
CA TRP A 11 6.99 6.78 8.05
C TRP A 11 8.46 6.68 7.66
N VAL A 12 9.13 7.82 7.58
CA VAL A 12 10.57 7.88 7.30
C VAL A 12 11.27 8.44 8.54
N PRO A 13 11.87 7.57 9.37
CA PRO A 13 12.47 8.00 10.64
C PRO A 13 13.57 9.05 10.48
N ASP A 14 14.40 8.91 9.44
CA ASP A 14 15.51 9.82 9.21
C ASP A 14 15.04 11.24 8.89
N GLU A 15 13.87 11.37 8.29
CA GLU A 15 13.29 12.65 7.89
C GLU A 15 12.19 13.13 8.83
N ASP A 16 11.81 12.28 9.79
CA ASP A 16 10.75 12.56 10.76
C ASP A 16 9.45 13.01 10.08
N GLU A 17 9.05 12.31 9.01
CA GLU A 17 7.86 12.65 8.26
C GLU A 17 7.22 11.42 7.61
N ASN A 18 5.94 11.56 7.26
CA ASN A 18 5.22 10.57 6.47
C ASN A 18 5.34 10.91 4.99
N LEU A 19 5.59 9.89 4.18
CA LEU A 19 5.61 10.00 2.73
C LEU A 19 4.50 9.15 2.14
N TYR A 20 4.11 9.49 0.91
CA TYR A 20 3.06 8.79 0.17
C TYR A 20 3.62 8.28 -1.13
N GLU A 21 3.18 7.09 -1.52
CA GLU A 21 3.53 6.47 -2.79
C GLU A 21 2.27 5.92 -3.44
N GLU A 22 2.11 6.15 -4.73
CA GLU A 22 1.00 5.63 -5.51
C GLU A 22 1.49 4.57 -6.48
N LYS A 23 0.79 3.44 -6.54
CA LYS A 23 1.07 2.37 -7.49
C LYS A 23 -0.21 1.96 -8.21
N ILE A 24 -0.08 1.63 -9.48
CA ILE A 24 -1.16 1.02 -10.26
C ILE A 24 -0.82 -0.45 -10.42
N ILE A 25 -1.72 -1.31 -10.00
CA ILE A 25 -1.52 -2.76 -10.03
C ILE A 25 -2.70 -3.46 -10.68
N GLN A 26 -2.46 -4.67 -11.16
CA GLN A 26 -3.50 -5.57 -11.64
C GLN A 26 -3.55 -6.80 -10.76
N SER A 27 -4.76 -7.21 -10.37
CA SER A 27 -4.93 -8.33 -9.46
C SER A 27 -6.32 -8.95 -9.61
N ARG A 28 -6.43 -10.20 -9.22
CA ARG A 28 -7.71 -10.92 -9.12
C ARG A 28 -8.24 -10.92 -7.69
N SER A 29 -7.45 -10.43 -6.75
CA SER A 29 -7.83 -10.40 -5.34
C SER A 29 -8.74 -9.19 -5.05
N SER A 30 -9.42 -9.23 -3.91
CA SER A 30 -10.20 -8.09 -3.42
C SER A 30 -9.29 -6.99 -2.90
N CYS A 31 -9.84 -5.77 -2.76
CA CYS A 31 -9.09 -4.64 -2.23
C CYS A 31 -8.51 -4.94 -0.84
N GLY A 32 -9.31 -5.53 0.04
CA GLY A 32 -8.88 -5.87 1.40
C GLY A 32 -7.73 -6.87 1.42
N LYS A 33 -7.81 -7.89 0.55
CA LYS A 33 -6.75 -8.88 0.48
C LYS A 33 -5.45 -8.29 -0.07
N ILE A 34 -5.55 -7.44 -1.09
CA ILE A 34 -4.37 -6.76 -1.65
C ILE A 34 -3.67 -5.93 -0.57
N ALA A 35 -4.44 -5.15 0.18
CA ALA A 35 -3.89 -4.32 1.25
C ALA A 35 -3.24 -5.17 2.35
N ASP A 36 -3.92 -6.24 2.78
CA ASP A 36 -3.41 -7.13 3.82
C ASP A 36 -2.12 -7.82 3.38
N ASP A 37 -2.07 -8.32 2.15
CA ASP A 37 -0.89 -8.98 1.62
C ASP A 37 0.29 -8.01 1.53
N TYR A 38 0.03 -6.77 1.13
CA TYR A 38 1.08 -5.76 1.04
C TYR A 38 1.65 -5.44 2.43
N LEU A 39 0.78 -5.26 3.42
CA LEU A 39 1.20 -5.01 4.79
C LEU A 39 1.97 -6.19 5.37
N ALA A 40 1.55 -7.41 5.06
CA ALA A 40 2.23 -8.62 5.54
C ALA A 40 3.65 -8.77 4.98
N GLN A 41 3.92 -8.19 3.82
CA GLN A 41 5.23 -8.22 3.19
C GLN A 41 6.17 -7.13 3.71
N ASP A 42 5.64 -6.16 4.46
CA ASP A 42 6.46 -5.08 5.02
C ASP A 42 7.29 -5.62 6.18
N ARG A 43 8.60 -5.61 6.00
CA ARG A 43 9.54 -6.07 7.01
C ARG A 43 10.13 -4.94 7.84
N THR A 44 9.83 -3.70 7.47
CA THR A 44 10.42 -2.52 8.10
C THR A 44 9.51 -1.93 9.17
N ASN A 45 8.23 -2.32 9.18
CA ASN A 45 7.19 -1.74 10.04
C ASN A 45 7.03 -0.22 9.84
N LEU A 46 7.43 0.29 8.68
CA LEU A 46 7.33 1.71 8.37
C LEU A 46 6.01 2.08 7.70
N ILE A 47 5.30 1.11 7.13
CA ILE A 47 4.02 1.38 6.47
C ILE A 47 2.97 1.72 7.53
N ARG A 48 2.33 2.87 7.36
CA ARG A 48 1.28 3.35 8.24
C ARG A 48 -0.10 2.96 7.75
N SER A 49 -0.32 3.05 6.44
CA SER A 49 -1.60 2.65 5.86
C SER A 49 -1.43 2.26 4.41
N VAL A 50 -2.34 1.43 3.93
CA VAL A 50 -2.45 1.05 2.53
C VAL A 50 -3.92 1.17 2.14
N GLU A 51 -4.20 1.99 1.12
CA GLU A 51 -5.54 2.15 0.60
C GLU A 51 -5.58 1.65 -0.83
N VAL A 52 -6.49 0.72 -1.13
CA VAL A 52 -6.62 0.11 -2.45
C VAL A 52 -7.99 0.46 -2.99
N THR A 53 -8.02 1.08 -4.17
CA THR A 53 -9.25 1.53 -4.82
C THR A 53 -9.32 0.96 -6.23
N PRO A 54 -10.45 0.40 -6.65
CA PRO A 54 -10.61 -0.04 -8.03
C PRO A 54 -10.66 1.16 -8.97
N ILE A 55 -10.09 0.97 -10.13
CA ILE A 55 -10.09 1.99 -11.19
C ILE A 55 -11.13 1.62 -12.24
#